data_678837e596866488cee76acc716dd709
#
_entry.id   678837e596866488cee76acc716dd709
#
_cell.length_a   1.000
_cell.length_b   1.000
_cell.length_c   1.000
_cell.angle_alpha   90.00
_cell.angle_beta   90.00
_cell.angle_gamma   90.00
#
_symmetry.space_group_name_H-M   'P 1'
#
loop_
_entity.id
_entity.type
_entity.pdbx_description
1 polymer ?
#
loop_
_entity_poly.entity_id
_entity_poly.type
_entity_poly.pdbx_seq_one_letter_code
_entity_poly.pdbx_strand_id
1 'polypeptide(L)'
;MITYLVDTSALWHLFRTPGALRPWEGHIAAGVFRMCEPTRTEFLYSATSPAHRDELAGELDDLCQLSPVPKNAWRWVDTAQYKLTQHGQHRAAGAIDLLVCATAVHHGHTVLHVDNDFATVAAVLKEVQQRDVRA
;
A
#
# COMPACT_ATOMS: atom_id res chain seq x y z
N MET A 1 16.54 6.49 -5.85
CA MET A 1 15.18 6.90 -6.20
C MET A 1 14.19 6.23 -5.25
N ILE A 2 13.26 7.00 -4.71
CA ILE A 2 12.22 6.44 -3.85
C ILE A 2 11.17 5.73 -4.71
N THR A 3 10.85 4.50 -4.34
CA THR A 3 9.72 3.75 -4.92
C THR A 3 8.61 3.66 -3.88
N TYR A 4 7.37 3.64 -4.34
CA TYR A 4 6.20 3.67 -3.47
C TYR A 4 5.37 2.41 -3.64
N LEU A 5 4.99 1.80 -2.51
CA LEU A 5 3.97 0.76 -2.49
C LEU A 5 2.64 1.44 -2.14
N VAL A 6 1.74 1.50 -3.09
CA VAL A 6 0.50 2.28 -2.97
C VAL A 6 -0.55 1.43 -2.28
N ASP A 7 -1.01 1.88 -1.10
CA ASP A 7 -2.08 1.22 -0.36
C ASP A 7 -3.45 1.55 -0.97
N THR A 8 -4.44 0.71 -0.68
CA THR A 8 -5.81 0.88 -1.17
C THR A 8 -6.37 2.27 -0.82
N SER A 9 -6.08 2.77 0.38
CA SER A 9 -6.53 4.11 0.79
C SER A 9 -5.99 5.22 -0.11
N ALA A 10 -4.74 5.13 -0.52
CA ALA A 10 -4.14 6.08 -1.44
C ALA A 10 -4.69 5.92 -2.85
N LEU A 11 -4.93 4.68 -3.30
CA LEU A 11 -5.53 4.43 -4.62
C LEU A 11 -6.88 5.12 -4.73
N TRP A 12 -7.75 4.97 -3.74
CA TRP A 12 -9.05 5.62 -3.75
C TRP A 12 -8.95 7.14 -3.76
N HIS A 13 -8.02 7.70 -3.00
CA HIS A 13 -7.77 9.14 -3.02
C HIS A 13 -7.35 9.61 -4.43
N LEU A 14 -6.39 8.92 -5.05
CA LEU A 14 -5.88 9.27 -6.36
C LEU A 14 -6.94 9.18 -7.45
N PHE A 15 -7.80 8.15 -7.41
CA PHE A 15 -8.83 7.96 -8.43
C PHE A 15 -10.09 8.81 -8.21
N ARG A 16 -10.44 9.13 -6.96
CA ARG A 16 -11.70 9.83 -6.64
C ARG A 16 -11.56 11.33 -6.45
N THR A 17 -10.36 11.80 -6.09
CA THR A 17 -10.16 13.22 -5.82
C THR A 17 -9.69 13.94 -7.08
N PRO A 18 -10.47 14.91 -7.60
CA PRO A 18 -10.06 15.66 -8.80
C PRO A 18 -8.69 16.31 -8.60
N GLY A 19 -7.80 16.13 -9.58
CA GLY A 19 -6.46 16.70 -9.57
C GLY A 19 -5.46 15.99 -8.67
N ALA A 20 -5.85 14.94 -7.96
CA ALA A 20 -4.96 14.23 -7.04
C ALA A 20 -3.77 13.56 -7.75
N LEU A 21 -3.95 13.08 -8.97
CA LEU A 21 -2.89 12.43 -9.75
C LEU A 21 -1.86 13.41 -10.29
N ARG A 22 -2.21 14.67 -10.47
CA ARG A 22 -1.36 15.66 -11.13
C ARG A 22 0.03 15.80 -10.50
N PRO A 23 0.17 15.92 -9.16
CA PRO A 23 1.50 16.01 -8.54
C PRO A 23 2.36 14.75 -8.73
N TRP A 24 1.73 13.62 -9.08
CA TRP A 24 2.39 12.31 -9.16
C TRP A 24 2.64 11.82 -10.58
N GLU A 25 2.26 12.60 -11.61
CA GLU A 25 2.40 12.18 -13.01
C GLU A 25 3.83 11.79 -13.36
N GLY A 26 4.81 12.53 -12.89
CA GLY A 26 6.23 12.21 -13.12
C GLY A 26 6.65 10.89 -12.45
N HIS A 27 6.14 10.63 -11.26
CA HIS A 27 6.42 9.37 -10.53
C HIS A 27 5.80 8.18 -11.25
N ILE A 28 4.55 8.33 -11.72
CA ILE A 28 3.84 7.29 -12.46
C ILE A 28 4.58 6.97 -13.76
N ALA A 29 4.97 8.00 -14.51
CA ALA A 29 5.72 7.83 -15.75
C ALA A 29 7.07 7.16 -15.53
N ALA A 30 7.72 7.41 -14.38
CA ALA A 30 8.99 6.79 -14.02
C ALA A 30 8.85 5.35 -13.53
N GLY A 31 7.62 4.82 -13.39
CA GLY A 31 7.36 3.44 -12.96
C GLY A 31 7.66 3.17 -11.49
N VAL A 32 7.66 4.21 -10.65
CA VAL A 32 8.00 4.06 -9.22
C VAL A 32 6.78 3.76 -8.33
N PHE A 33 5.58 3.74 -8.92
CA PHE A 33 4.38 3.30 -8.22
C PHE A 33 4.22 1.79 -8.35
N ARG A 34 4.09 1.13 -7.20
CA ARG A 34 3.97 -0.33 -7.09
C ARG A 34 2.74 -0.69 -6.27
N MET A 35 2.24 -1.89 -6.47
CA MET A 35 1.17 -2.46 -5.65
C MET A 35 1.48 -3.93 -5.36
N CYS A 36 0.91 -4.48 -4.30
CA CYS A 36 0.97 -5.92 -4.02
C CYS A 36 -0.38 -6.58 -4.27
N GLU A 37 -0.38 -7.91 -4.35
CA GLU A 37 -1.59 -8.68 -4.64
C GLU A 37 -2.74 -8.41 -3.67
N PRO A 38 -2.51 -8.34 -2.33
CA PRO A 38 -3.59 -8.02 -1.40
C PRO A 38 -4.28 -6.68 -1.70
N THR A 39 -3.50 -5.65 -2.02
CA THR A 39 -4.04 -4.33 -2.39
C THR A 39 -4.87 -4.41 -3.66
N ARG A 40 -4.35 -5.10 -4.68
CA ARG A 40 -5.07 -5.29 -5.94
C ARG A 40 -6.41 -5.99 -5.71
N THR A 41 -6.39 -7.08 -4.95
CA THR A 41 -7.61 -7.84 -4.63
C THR A 41 -8.61 -6.98 -3.87
N GLU A 42 -8.17 -6.23 -2.87
CA GLU A 42 -9.01 -5.35 -2.07
C GLU A 42 -9.62 -4.23 -2.92
N PHE A 43 -8.83 -3.62 -3.78
CA PHE A 43 -9.29 -2.55 -4.66
C PHE A 43 -10.35 -3.08 -5.65
N LEU A 44 -10.11 -4.22 -6.28
CA LEU A 44 -11.01 -4.82 -7.25
C LEU A 44 -12.28 -5.41 -6.63
N TYR A 45 -12.27 -5.65 -5.31
CA TYR A 45 -13.46 -6.09 -4.57
C TYR A 45 -14.63 -5.10 -4.71
N SER A 46 -14.35 -3.82 -4.97
CA SER A 46 -15.38 -2.79 -5.13
C SER A 46 -16.09 -2.84 -6.49
N ALA A 47 -15.66 -3.68 -7.42
CA ALA A 47 -16.25 -3.78 -8.74
C ALA A 47 -17.73 -4.25 -8.66
N THR A 48 -18.58 -3.66 -9.48
CA THR A 48 -20.02 -3.95 -9.49
C THR A 48 -20.44 -4.93 -10.58
N SER A 49 -19.54 -5.25 -11.50
CA SER A 49 -19.77 -6.18 -12.61
C SER A 49 -18.44 -6.66 -13.18
N PRO A 50 -18.43 -7.74 -13.99
CA PRO A 50 -17.19 -8.16 -14.68
C PRO A 50 -16.60 -7.06 -15.55
N ALA A 51 -17.41 -6.33 -16.28
CA ALA A 51 -16.95 -5.23 -17.13
C ALA A 51 -16.33 -4.09 -16.30
N HIS A 52 -16.95 -3.74 -15.18
CA HIS A 52 -16.43 -2.72 -14.25
C HIS A 52 -15.09 -3.18 -13.66
N ARG A 53 -14.99 -4.47 -13.29
CA ARG A 53 -13.74 -5.02 -12.78
C ARG A 53 -12.61 -4.93 -13.81
N ASP A 54 -12.88 -5.25 -15.06
CA ASP A 54 -11.88 -5.16 -16.14
C ASP A 54 -11.41 -3.71 -16.34
N GLU A 55 -12.33 -2.76 -16.26
CA GLU A 55 -12.02 -1.33 -16.36
C GLU A 55 -11.12 -0.89 -15.20
N LEU A 56 -11.49 -1.23 -13.96
CA LEU A 56 -10.69 -0.90 -12.78
C LEU A 56 -9.31 -1.56 -12.83
N ALA A 57 -9.24 -2.82 -13.26
CA ALA A 57 -7.98 -3.53 -13.39
C ALA A 57 -7.06 -2.86 -14.41
N GLY A 58 -7.62 -2.42 -15.55
CA GLY A 58 -6.88 -1.69 -16.57
C GLY A 58 -6.30 -0.38 -16.04
N GLU A 59 -7.13 0.41 -15.35
CA GLU A 59 -6.69 1.67 -14.74
C GLU A 59 -5.59 1.44 -13.70
N LEU A 60 -5.75 0.42 -12.86
CA LEU A 60 -4.78 0.09 -11.83
C LEU A 60 -3.46 -0.38 -12.43
N ASP A 61 -3.51 -1.22 -13.45
CA ASP A 61 -2.31 -1.74 -14.11
C ASP A 61 -1.55 -0.64 -14.88
N ASP A 62 -2.24 0.39 -15.35
CA ASP A 62 -1.62 1.57 -15.96
C ASP A 62 -0.91 2.43 -14.92
N LEU A 63 -1.42 2.47 -13.68
CA LEU A 63 -0.88 3.30 -12.62
C LEU A 63 0.29 2.64 -11.89
N CYS A 64 0.18 1.35 -11.58
CA CYS A 64 1.10 0.63 -10.71
C CYS A 64 1.62 -0.65 -11.36
N GLN A 65 2.90 -0.94 -11.12
CA GLN A 65 3.49 -2.25 -11.40
C GLN A 65 3.38 -3.12 -10.14
N LEU A 66 3.35 -4.43 -10.32
CA LEU A 66 3.26 -5.36 -9.20
C LEU A 66 4.62 -5.54 -8.52
N SER A 67 4.62 -5.45 -7.18
CA SER A 67 5.70 -5.94 -6.32
C SER A 67 5.12 -7.08 -5.49
N PRO A 68 5.51 -8.33 -5.77
CA PRO A 68 4.85 -9.47 -5.14
C PRO A 68 5.13 -9.57 -3.64
N VAL A 69 4.14 -10.07 -2.90
CA VAL A 69 4.31 -10.39 -1.49
C VAL A 69 5.40 -11.45 -1.36
N PRO A 70 6.42 -11.24 -0.51
CA PRO A 70 7.48 -12.22 -0.36
C PRO A 70 6.96 -13.51 0.29
N LYS A 71 7.59 -14.65 -0.03
CA LYS A 71 7.17 -15.96 0.48
C LYS A 71 7.18 -16.04 2.00
N ASN A 72 8.07 -15.30 2.64
CA ASN A 72 8.21 -15.30 4.11
C ASN A 72 7.49 -14.13 4.79
N ALA A 73 6.55 -13.47 4.09
CA ALA A 73 5.85 -12.29 4.60
C ALA A 73 5.18 -12.55 5.95
N TRP A 74 4.57 -13.71 6.12
CA TRP A 74 3.87 -14.03 7.36
C TRP A 74 4.80 -14.14 8.57
N ARG A 75 6.05 -14.51 8.38
CA ARG A 75 7.04 -14.48 9.46
C ARG A 75 7.31 -13.04 9.91
N TRP A 76 7.47 -12.12 8.97
CA TRP A 76 7.64 -10.71 9.28
C TRP A 76 6.39 -10.16 9.97
N VAL A 77 5.19 -10.49 9.47
CA VAL A 77 3.91 -10.05 10.04
C VAL A 77 3.77 -10.52 11.49
N ASP A 78 4.09 -11.77 11.77
CA ASP A 78 4.02 -12.32 13.13
C ASP A 78 4.94 -11.56 14.08
N THR A 79 6.17 -11.34 13.70
CA THR A 79 7.13 -10.55 14.49
C THR A 79 6.67 -9.11 14.68
N ALA A 80 6.17 -8.49 13.62
CA ALA A 80 5.66 -7.12 13.65
C ALA A 80 4.47 -7.00 14.62
N GLN A 81 3.52 -7.91 14.53
CA GLN A 81 2.37 -7.94 15.41
C GLN A 81 2.79 -8.08 16.87
N TYR A 82 3.75 -8.96 17.15
CA TYR A 82 4.28 -9.13 18.50
C TYR A 82 4.87 -7.82 19.05
N LYS A 83 5.70 -7.14 18.26
CA LYS A 83 6.30 -5.86 18.65
C LYS A 83 5.23 -4.79 18.89
N LEU A 84 4.23 -4.72 18.03
CA LEU A 84 3.11 -3.79 18.19
C LEU A 84 2.32 -4.11 19.47
N THR A 85 2.12 -5.39 19.79
CA THR A 85 1.46 -5.81 21.03
C THR A 85 2.23 -5.34 22.26
N GLN A 86 3.57 -5.43 22.23
CA GLN A 86 4.41 -4.94 23.33
C GLN A 86 4.23 -3.44 23.59
N HIS A 87 3.82 -2.68 22.57
CA HIS A 87 3.55 -1.24 22.69
C HIS A 87 2.06 -0.93 22.82
N GLY A 88 1.21 -1.94 22.98
CA GLY A 88 -0.23 -1.74 23.05
C GLY A 88 -0.87 -1.26 21.74
N GLN A 89 -0.20 -1.46 20.59
CA GLN A 89 -0.61 -0.94 19.28
C GLN A 89 -0.98 -2.05 18.29
N HIS A 90 -1.22 -3.26 18.75
CA HIS A 90 -1.48 -4.41 17.86
C HIS A 90 -2.78 -4.30 17.06
N ARG A 91 -3.69 -3.39 17.44
CA ARG A 91 -4.94 -3.14 16.71
C ARG A 91 -4.84 -1.99 15.72
N ALA A 92 -3.69 -1.30 15.66
CA ALA A 92 -3.49 -0.19 14.74
C ALA A 92 -3.46 -0.64 13.28
N ALA A 93 -3.03 -1.88 13.01
CA ALA A 93 -2.94 -2.40 11.66
C ALA A 93 -3.43 -3.85 11.60
N GLY A 94 -4.33 -4.14 10.67
CA GLY A 94 -4.81 -5.50 10.41
C GLY A 94 -3.85 -6.32 9.55
N ALA A 95 -4.26 -7.54 9.23
CA ALA A 95 -3.43 -8.48 8.48
C ALA A 95 -3.01 -7.95 7.11
N ILE A 96 -3.92 -7.31 6.39
CA ILE A 96 -3.62 -6.76 5.05
C ILE A 96 -2.62 -5.61 5.15
N ASP A 97 -2.81 -4.68 6.11
CA ASP A 97 -1.89 -3.57 6.32
C ASP A 97 -0.49 -4.07 6.65
N LEU A 98 -0.39 -5.11 7.48
CA LEU A 98 0.91 -5.71 7.84
C LEU A 98 1.54 -6.44 6.66
N LEU A 99 0.76 -7.07 5.78
CA LEU A 99 1.28 -7.64 4.53
C LEU A 99 1.81 -6.57 3.59
N VAL A 100 1.12 -5.43 3.51
CA VAL A 100 1.60 -4.26 2.75
C VAL A 100 2.94 -3.79 3.30
N CYS A 101 3.06 -3.65 4.63
CA CYS A 101 4.32 -3.26 5.28
C CYS A 101 5.43 -4.28 5.03
N ALA A 102 5.15 -5.58 5.16
CA ALA A 102 6.12 -6.64 4.90
C ALA A 102 6.66 -6.58 3.47
N THR A 103 5.76 -6.36 2.52
CA THR A 103 6.11 -6.26 1.10
C THR A 103 6.96 -5.01 0.84
N ALA A 104 6.58 -3.88 1.42
CA ALA A 104 7.32 -2.62 1.29
C ALA A 104 8.74 -2.76 1.85
N VAL A 105 8.88 -3.32 3.03
CA VAL A 105 10.20 -3.54 3.65
C VAL A 105 11.07 -4.45 2.78
N HIS A 106 10.49 -5.55 2.29
CA HIS A 106 11.22 -6.51 1.46
C HIS A 106 11.78 -5.88 0.17
N HIS A 107 10.98 -5.05 -0.50
CA HIS A 107 11.36 -4.43 -1.78
C HIS A 107 12.02 -3.05 -1.62
N GLY A 108 12.10 -2.52 -0.40
CA GLY A 108 12.65 -1.20 -0.16
C GLY A 108 11.74 -0.05 -0.58
N HIS A 109 10.42 -0.24 -0.51
CA HIS A 109 9.43 0.77 -0.87
C HIS A 109 9.00 1.60 0.33
N THR A 110 8.53 2.82 0.06
CA THR A 110 7.78 3.63 1.01
C THR A 110 6.29 3.38 0.80
N VAL A 111 5.55 3.07 1.87
CA VAL A 111 4.10 2.90 1.78
C VAL A 111 3.45 4.25 1.57
N LEU A 112 2.69 4.38 0.49
CA LEU A 112 1.91 5.58 0.17
C LEU A 112 0.45 5.34 0.57
N HIS A 113 -0.08 6.18 1.45
CA HIS A 113 -1.37 5.91 2.10
C HIS A 113 -2.14 7.19 2.44
N VAL A 114 -3.36 7.02 2.96
CA VAL A 114 -4.19 8.06 3.56
C VAL A 114 -4.69 7.57 4.94
N ASP A 115 -3.88 6.78 5.65
CA ASP A 115 -4.29 6.10 6.87
C ASP A 115 -3.22 6.25 7.96
N ASN A 116 -3.57 6.91 9.06
CA ASN A 116 -2.67 7.14 10.19
C ASN A 116 -2.12 5.84 10.81
N ASP A 117 -2.75 4.71 10.57
CA ASP A 117 -2.29 3.43 11.12
C ASP A 117 -0.89 3.07 10.62
N PHE A 118 -0.53 3.44 9.39
CA PHE A 118 0.82 3.23 8.88
C PHE A 118 1.86 4.09 9.61
N ALA A 119 1.49 5.32 9.99
CA ALA A 119 2.37 6.17 10.80
C ALA A 119 2.59 5.55 12.20
N THR A 120 1.54 4.99 12.79
CA THR A 120 1.63 4.29 14.08
C THR A 120 2.54 3.06 13.98
N VAL A 121 2.39 2.26 12.94
CA VAL A 121 3.25 1.09 12.70
C VAL A 121 4.71 1.54 12.55
N ALA A 122 4.97 2.56 11.75
CA ALA A 122 6.32 3.06 11.50
C ALA A 122 6.99 3.64 12.76
N ALA A 123 6.20 4.17 13.69
CA ALA A 123 6.71 4.66 14.96
C ALA A 123 7.30 3.53 15.83
N VAL A 124 6.75 2.32 15.72
CA VAL A 124 7.22 1.12 16.45
C VAL A 124 8.23 0.34 15.62
N LEU A 125 7.96 0.13 14.34
CA LEU A 125 8.77 -0.66 13.42
C LEU A 125 9.54 0.29 12.51
N LYS A 126 10.75 0.65 12.90
CA LYS A 126 11.55 1.71 12.25
C LYS A 126 11.95 1.38 10.81
N GLU A 127 11.93 0.11 10.42
CA GLU A 127 12.21 -0.30 9.04
C GLU A 127 11.08 0.07 8.07
N VAL A 128 9.87 0.33 8.58
CA VAL A 128 8.72 0.72 7.74
C VAL A 128 8.82 2.21 7.40
N GLN A 129 8.94 2.51 6.11
CA GLN A 129 8.88 3.87 5.58
C GLN A 129 7.47 4.14 5.07
N GLN A 130 6.92 5.31 5.38
CA GLN A 130 5.55 5.64 5.00
C GLN A 130 5.41 7.11 4.66
N ARG A 131 4.43 7.43 3.84
CA ARG A 131 4.10 8.80 3.46
C ARG A 131 2.61 8.92 3.18
N ASP A 132 1.98 9.97 3.71
CA ASP A 132 0.61 10.33 3.32
C ASP A 132 0.64 10.95 1.92
N VAL A 133 -0.18 10.43 1.02
CA VAL A 133 -0.22 10.86 -0.38
C VAL A 133 -0.67 12.32 -0.52
N ARG A 134 -1.35 12.85 0.49
CA ARG A 134 -1.83 14.24 0.52
C ARG A 134 -0.78 15.22 1.01
N ALA A 135 0.29 14.74 1.60
CA ALA A 135 1.33 15.58 2.19
C ALA A 135 2.35 16.08 1.14
#